data_473d8525b39435ca255ee1c7f31f7fab
#
_entry.id   473d8525b39435ca255ee1c7f31f7fab
#
_cell.length_a   1.000
_cell.length_b   1.000
_cell.length_c   1.000
_cell.angle_alpha   90.00
_cell.angle_beta   90.00
_cell.angle_gamma   90.00
#
_symmetry.space_group_name_H-M   'P 1'
#
loop_
_entity.id
_entity.type
_entity.pdbx_description
1 polymer ?
#
loop_
_entity_poly.entity_id
_entity_poly.type
_entity_poly.pdbx_seq_one_letter_code
_entity_poly.pdbx_strand_id
1 'polypeptide(L)'
;PRSSSSAASDVYKRQVYNLDIGAMLAGSKYRGDFEERFKMVLNGLKKKGKTICFIDEAHNISGAGAGGGQNSNDLANLLKPVLTKGDLKVVASTTWEEYRKYFEKDRALMRRFARISIDEPDKNTTLEILHGLKKYYEEFHKATILDEAIESAVKLSVKYQTDKKLPDKAIDLIDLACSRFNLKEDNDRVIGADEIQFELSKQVKMPVENIAEKESSNLANLSKNMNATVFGQEKAISTVVDKILVAQAGLKRDNKPIGSFVFMGPTGCGKTETAKQLAEQLGVQLV
;
A
#
# COMPACT_ATOMS: atom_id res chain seq x y z
N PRO A 1 35.97 -36.43 15.64
CA PRO A 1 34.68 -35.93 15.15
C PRO A 1 34.61 -34.41 15.40
N ARG A 2 35.16 -33.63 14.49
CA ARG A 2 35.02 -32.16 14.46
C ARG A 2 34.05 -31.84 13.36
N SER A 3 32.88 -31.62 13.77
CA SER A 3 32.12 -30.39 13.87
C SER A 3 31.38 -30.02 12.56
N SER A 4 30.18 -30.60 12.45
CA SER A 4 29.10 -30.15 11.58
C SER A 4 28.63 -28.70 11.86
N SER A 5 29.24 -28.02 12.84
CA SER A 5 28.88 -26.64 13.27
C SER A 5 29.49 -25.55 12.39
N SER A 6 30.61 -25.78 11.69
CA SER A 6 31.26 -24.71 10.93
C SER A 6 30.57 -24.41 9.57
N ALA A 7 29.99 -25.41 8.95
CA ALA A 7 29.27 -25.22 7.68
C ALA A 7 27.95 -24.46 7.85
N ALA A 8 27.22 -24.69 8.93
CA ALA A 8 26.00 -23.95 9.24
C ALA A 8 26.30 -22.48 9.62
N SER A 9 27.40 -22.25 10.38
CA SER A 9 27.83 -20.87 10.73
C SER A 9 28.28 -20.05 9.52
N ASP A 10 28.81 -20.69 8.48
CA ASP A 10 29.29 -20.00 7.28
C ASP A 10 28.17 -19.58 6.32
N VAL A 11 27.00 -20.23 6.37
CA VAL A 11 25.82 -19.84 5.58
C VAL A 11 25.22 -18.54 6.11
N TYR A 12 25.30 -18.28 7.43
CA TYR A 12 24.76 -17.06 8.05
C TYR A 12 25.65 -15.81 7.97
N LYS A 13 26.85 -15.90 7.39
CA LYS A 13 27.79 -14.76 7.30
C LYS A 13 27.79 -14.10 5.93
N ARG A 14 26.70 -14.14 5.17
CA ARG A 14 26.59 -13.35 3.94
C ARG A 14 26.17 -11.92 4.29
N GLN A 15 26.90 -10.95 3.74
CA GLN A 15 26.54 -9.54 3.90
C GLN A 15 25.62 -9.12 2.76
N VAL A 16 24.53 -8.43 3.11
CA VAL A 16 23.63 -7.80 2.15
C VAL A 16 24.07 -6.36 1.97
N TYR A 17 24.28 -5.95 0.72
CA TYR A 17 24.61 -4.58 0.33
C TYR A 17 23.45 -4.01 -0.44
N ASN A 18 22.86 -2.93 0.07
CA ASN A 18 21.85 -2.18 -0.65
C ASN A 18 22.53 -1.26 -1.66
N LEU A 19 22.18 -1.40 -2.93
CA LEU A 19 22.67 -0.61 -4.02
C LEU A 19 21.65 0.46 -4.39
N ASP A 20 21.93 1.69 -4.00
CA ASP A 20 21.12 2.85 -4.34
C ASP A 20 21.52 3.38 -5.73
N ILE A 21 20.71 3.03 -6.73
CA ILE A 21 20.91 3.46 -8.12
C ILE A 21 20.66 4.97 -8.26
N GLY A 22 19.68 5.52 -7.52
CA GLY A 22 19.36 6.94 -7.55
C GLY A 22 20.52 7.81 -7.06
N ALA A 23 21.13 7.45 -5.93
CA ALA A 23 22.30 8.15 -5.40
C ALA A 23 23.52 8.05 -6.34
N MET A 24 23.69 6.93 -7.02
CA MET A 24 24.77 6.76 -8.01
C MET A 24 24.58 7.63 -9.25
N LEU A 25 23.33 7.80 -9.70
CA LEU A 25 22.97 8.68 -10.82
C LEU A 25 23.20 10.16 -10.47
N ALA A 26 22.77 10.60 -9.29
CA ALA A 26 22.88 11.97 -8.84
C ALA A 26 24.34 12.48 -8.75
N GLY A 27 25.29 11.58 -8.55
CA GLY A 27 26.72 11.91 -8.49
C GLY A 27 27.47 11.87 -9.83
N SER A 28 26.80 11.64 -10.97
CA SER A 28 27.41 11.46 -12.28
C SER A 28 27.04 12.60 -13.22
N LYS A 29 28.04 13.27 -13.80
CA LYS A 29 27.79 14.34 -14.81
C LYS A 29 27.55 13.77 -16.20
N TYR A 30 28.17 12.66 -16.51
CA TYR A 30 28.05 11.98 -17.80
C TYR A 30 27.63 10.52 -17.59
N ARG A 31 26.96 9.99 -18.59
CA ARG A 31 26.51 8.60 -18.58
C ARG A 31 27.63 7.58 -18.39
N GLY A 32 28.78 7.80 -19.05
CA GLY A 32 29.94 6.94 -18.94
C GLY A 32 30.50 6.84 -17.51
N ASP A 33 30.49 7.95 -16.77
CA ASP A 33 30.93 7.98 -15.37
C ASP A 33 30.06 7.08 -14.48
N PHE A 34 28.76 7.08 -14.73
CA PHE A 34 27.82 6.23 -14.01
C PHE A 34 28.03 4.74 -14.31
N GLU A 35 28.20 4.39 -15.60
CA GLU A 35 28.48 3.01 -16.01
C GLU A 35 29.80 2.49 -15.41
N GLU A 36 30.81 3.31 -15.37
CA GLU A 36 32.10 2.96 -14.78
C GLU A 36 31.99 2.76 -13.27
N ARG A 37 31.32 3.65 -12.56
CA ARG A 37 31.05 3.51 -11.12
C ARG A 37 30.26 2.23 -10.83
N PHE A 38 29.23 1.95 -11.61
CA PHE A 38 28.41 0.76 -11.46
C PHE A 38 29.25 -0.52 -11.64
N LYS A 39 30.11 -0.57 -12.67
CA LYS A 39 31.07 -1.65 -12.89
C LYS A 39 32.05 -1.82 -11.74
N MET A 40 32.57 -0.70 -11.20
CA MET A 40 33.50 -0.72 -10.06
C MET A 40 32.81 -1.32 -8.81
N VAL A 41 31.57 -0.92 -8.51
CA VAL A 41 30.80 -1.45 -7.38
C VAL A 41 30.55 -2.95 -7.56
N LEU A 42 30.07 -3.39 -8.72
CA LEU A 42 29.86 -4.81 -8.99
C LEU A 42 31.14 -5.64 -8.87
N ASN A 43 32.25 -5.13 -9.37
CA ASN A 43 33.54 -5.81 -9.25
C ASN A 43 34.04 -5.84 -7.80
N GLY A 44 33.81 -4.78 -7.01
CA GLY A 44 34.08 -4.74 -5.58
C GLY A 44 33.28 -5.79 -4.80
N LEU A 45 31.99 -5.91 -5.08
CA LEU A 45 31.12 -6.90 -4.45
C LEU A 45 31.54 -8.34 -4.83
N LYS A 46 31.94 -8.58 -6.08
CA LYS A 46 32.46 -9.89 -6.50
C LYS A 46 33.73 -10.28 -5.76
N LYS A 47 34.69 -9.34 -5.61
CA LYS A 47 35.96 -9.59 -4.90
C LYS A 47 35.76 -9.93 -3.44
N LYS A 48 34.75 -9.33 -2.78
CA LYS A 48 34.43 -9.61 -1.37
C LYS A 48 33.94 -11.05 -1.14
N GLY A 49 33.32 -11.67 -2.15
CA GLY A 49 32.72 -12.99 -2.01
C GLY A 49 31.59 -13.03 -0.96
N LYS A 50 30.80 -14.08 -0.94
CA LYS A 50 29.70 -14.30 0.04
C LYS A 50 28.79 -13.06 0.23
N THR A 51 28.60 -12.25 -0.81
CA THR A 51 27.81 -11.02 -0.81
C THR A 51 26.47 -11.24 -1.52
N ILE A 52 25.45 -10.52 -1.08
CA ILE A 52 24.16 -10.37 -1.75
C ILE A 52 23.99 -8.89 -2.08
N CYS A 53 23.75 -8.58 -3.34
CA CYS A 53 23.41 -7.22 -3.76
C CYS A 53 21.89 -7.09 -3.76
N PHE A 54 21.37 -6.19 -2.94
CA PHE A 54 19.97 -5.81 -2.94
C PHE A 54 19.80 -4.53 -3.76
N ILE A 55 18.83 -4.52 -4.65
CA ILE A 55 18.52 -3.37 -5.51
C ILE A 55 17.04 -3.07 -5.33
N ASP A 56 16.77 -1.97 -4.64
CA ASP A 56 15.42 -1.45 -4.52
C ASP A 56 15.02 -0.65 -5.76
N GLU A 57 13.72 -0.60 -6.05
CA GLU A 57 13.20 0.05 -7.26
C GLU A 57 13.97 -0.32 -8.53
N ALA A 58 14.15 -1.62 -8.72
CA ALA A 58 14.98 -2.17 -9.78
C ALA A 58 14.52 -1.81 -11.22
N HIS A 59 13.32 -1.26 -11.38
CA HIS A 59 12.87 -0.67 -12.64
C HIS A 59 13.79 0.46 -13.12
N ASN A 60 14.50 1.13 -12.19
CA ASN A 60 15.51 2.13 -12.53
C ASN A 60 16.70 1.56 -13.33
N ILE A 61 16.95 0.24 -13.24
CA ILE A 61 17.96 -0.43 -14.07
C ILE A 61 17.60 -0.38 -15.55
N SER A 62 16.31 -0.52 -15.86
CA SER A 62 15.82 -0.50 -17.25
C SER A 62 15.41 0.89 -17.73
N GLY A 63 15.22 1.84 -16.78
CA GLY A 63 14.78 3.23 -17.06
C GLY A 63 15.88 4.28 -16.93
N ALA A 64 17.00 3.98 -16.29
CA ALA A 64 18.10 4.90 -16.07
C ALA A 64 18.88 5.18 -17.36
N GLY A 65 18.30 5.97 -18.24
CA GLY A 65 18.87 6.35 -19.53
C GLY A 65 17.86 7.01 -20.46
N ALA A 66 16.62 7.16 -20.02
CA ALA A 66 15.52 7.76 -20.79
C ALA A 66 15.60 9.29 -20.89
N GLY A 67 16.79 9.82 -21.13
CA GLY A 67 17.00 11.17 -21.67
C GLY A 67 17.10 11.10 -23.18
N GLY A 68 15.97 10.93 -23.88
CA GLY A 68 15.84 11.31 -25.28
C GLY A 68 16.55 10.47 -26.37
N GLY A 69 16.80 9.16 -26.14
CA GLY A 69 17.43 8.34 -27.18
C GLY A 69 17.20 6.83 -27.01
N GLN A 70 17.21 6.11 -28.10
CA GLN A 70 16.87 4.69 -28.30
C GLN A 70 17.64 3.61 -27.50
N ASN A 71 18.39 3.96 -26.43
CA ASN A 71 19.30 3.03 -25.72
C ASN A 71 19.05 2.99 -24.21
N SER A 72 17.81 2.70 -23.76
CA SER A 72 17.43 2.59 -22.35
C SER A 72 17.92 1.31 -21.63
N ASN A 73 18.71 0.45 -22.28
CA ASN A 73 19.03 -0.91 -21.79
C ASN A 73 20.45 -1.08 -21.20
N ASP A 74 21.17 0.00 -20.87
CA ASP A 74 22.61 -0.14 -20.62
C ASP A 74 22.95 -0.77 -19.28
N LEU A 75 22.28 -0.40 -18.19
CA LEU A 75 22.51 -1.05 -16.88
C LEU A 75 22.08 -2.51 -16.88
N ALA A 76 20.95 -2.79 -17.51
CA ALA A 76 20.52 -4.16 -17.72
C ALA A 76 21.59 -4.99 -18.44
N ASN A 77 22.24 -4.40 -19.45
CA ASN A 77 23.31 -5.06 -20.20
C ASN A 77 24.59 -5.26 -19.36
N LEU A 78 24.87 -4.39 -18.39
CA LEU A 78 25.99 -4.56 -17.47
C LEU A 78 25.72 -5.65 -16.41
N LEU A 79 24.46 -5.81 -15.98
CA LEU A 79 24.05 -6.84 -15.03
C LEU A 79 23.98 -8.23 -15.66
N LYS A 80 23.53 -8.35 -16.91
CA LYS A 80 23.37 -9.63 -17.61
C LYS A 80 24.57 -10.57 -17.50
N PRO A 81 25.83 -10.12 -17.76
CA PRO A 81 27.01 -10.98 -17.64
C PRO A 81 27.27 -11.43 -16.20
N VAL A 82 27.02 -10.56 -15.23
CA VAL A 82 27.24 -10.83 -13.80
C VAL A 82 26.27 -11.90 -13.31
N LEU A 83 25.00 -11.77 -13.67
CA LEU A 83 23.95 -12.74 -13.35
C LEU A 83 24.18 -14.09 -14.05
N THR A 84 24.67 -14.08 -15.30
CA THR A 84 24.93 -15.30 -16.06
C THR A 84 26.07 -16.13 -15.46
N LYS A 85 27.13 -15.49 -14.99
CA LYS A 85 28.28 -16.17 -14.37
C LYS A 85 27.99 -16.66 -12.95
N GLY A 86 26.93 -16.14 -12.30
CA GLY A 86 26.58 -16.50 -10.93
C GLY A 86 27.57 -16.01 -9.87
N ASP A 87 28.48 -15.11 -10.25
CA ASP A 87 29.53 -14.58 -9.35
C ASP A 87 28.96 -13.71 -8.23
N LEU A 88 27.78 -13.14 -8.42
CA LEU A 88 27.09 -12.27 -7.46
C LEU A 88 25.62 -12.68 -7.36
N LYS A 89 25.14 -12.82 -6.14
CA LYS A 89 23.70 -12.99 -5.88
C LYS A 89 23.04 -11.62 -5.82
N VAL A 90 21.97 -11.47 -6.59
CA VAL A 90 21.21 -10.22 -6.67
C VAL A 90 19.78 -10.50 -6.25
N VAL A 91 19.26 -9.65 -5.38
CA VAL A 91 17.84 -9.56 -5.01
C VAL A 91 17.36 -8.20 -5.50
N ALA A 92 16.26 -8.17 -6.21
CA ALA A 92 15.71 -6.94 -6.79
C ALA A 92 14.24 -6.82 -6.41
N SER A 93 13.83 -5.63 -5.94
CA SER A 93 12.43 -5.31 -5.63
C SER A 93 11.87 -4.32 -6.66
N THR A 94 10.59 -4.48 -6.99
CA THR A 94 9.87 -3.58 -7.88
C THR A 94 8.37 -3.79 -7.72
N THR A 95 7.55 -2.85 -8.16
CA THR A 95 6.10 -2.99 -8.19
C THR A 95 5.64 -3.87 -9.37
N TRP A 96 4.42 -4.43 -9.29
CA TRP A 96 3.85 -5.20 -10.39
C TRP A 96 3.68 -4.41 -11.68
N GLU A 97 3.33 -3.12 -11.55
CA GLU A 97 3.15 -2.24 -12.70
C GLU A 97 4.47 -1.99 -13.43
N GLU A 98 5.51 -1.66 -12.67
CA GLU A 98 6.85 -1.43 -13.20
C GLU A 98 7.50 -2.69 -13.74
N TYR A 99 7.27 -3.84 -13.07
CA TYR A 99 7.69 -5.13 -13.56
C TYR A 99 7.15 -5.40 -14.98
N ARG A 100 5.84 -5.21 -15.20
CA ARG A 100 5.22 -5.38 -16.52
C ARG A 100 5.75 -4.39 -17.55
N LYS A 101 5.97 -3.14 -17.13
CA LYS A 101 6.41 -2.06 -18.03
C LYS A 101 7.84 -2.21 -18.47
N TYR A 102 8.74 -2.62 -17.57
CA TYR A 102 10.19 -2.58 -17.77
C TYR A 102 10.85 -3.96 -17.85
N PHE A 103 10.53 -4.87 -16.93
CA PHE A 103 11.19 -6.18 -16.84
C PHE A 103 10.63 -7.21 -17.78
N GLU A 104 9.33 -7.31 -17.91
CA GLU A 104 8.67 -8.36 -18.71
C GLU A 104 9.07 -8.29 -20.18
N LYS A 105 9.44 -7.12 -20.68
CA LYS A 105 9.92 -6.88 -22.05
C LYS A 105 11.35 -7.40 -22.27
N ASP A 106 12.19 -7.46 -21.24
CA ASP A 106 13.55 -7.96 -21.35
C ASP A 106 13.64 -9.45 -20.99
N ARG A 107 13.36 -10.31 -21.98
CA ARG A 107 13.42 -11.77 -21.82
C ARG A 107 14.77 -12.27 -21.32
N ALA A 108 15.86 -11.53 -21.58
CA ALA A 108 17.20 -11.95 -21.17
C ALA A 108 17.43 -11.73 -19.67
N LEU A 109 16.91 -10.65 -19.09
CA LEU A 109 16.88 -10.46 -17.64
C LEU A 109 15.93 -11.45 -16.97
N MET A 110 14.74 -11.63 -17.50
CA MET A 110 13.71 -12.50 -16.94
C MET A 110 14.15 -13.95 -16.76
N ARG A 111 14.98 -14.46 -17.66
CA ARG A 111 15.52 -15.84 -17.55
C ARG A 111 16.54 -15.99 -16.42
N ARG A 112 17.01 -14.90 -15.82
CA ARG A 112 18.05 -14.87 -14.78
C ARG A 112 17.56 -14.53 -13.40
N PHE A 113 16.33 -14.02 -13.31
CA PHE A 113 15.65 -13.75 -12.04
C PHE A 113 14.53 -14.75 -11.80
N ALA A 114 14.53 -15.37 -10.63
CA ALA A 114 13.37 -16.08 -10.13
C ALA A 114 12.35 -15.05 -9.62
N ARG A 115 11.13 -15.10 -10.15
CA ARG A 115 10.05 -14.21 -9.71
C ARG A 115 9.45 -14.73 -8.41
N ILE A 116 9.42 -13.88 -7.41
CA ILE A 116 8.79 -14.12 -6.11
C ILE A 116 7.71 -13.05 -5.92
N SER A 117 6.45 -13.47 -5.81
CA SER A 117 5.34 -12.58 -5.50
C SER A 117 5.28 -12.34 -4.00
N ILE A 118 5.14 -11.07 -3.61
CA ILE A 118 4.85 -10.67 -2.24
C ILE A 118 3.49 -9.98 -2.29
N ASP A 119 2.50 -10.67 -1.75
CA ASP A 119 1.12 -10.22 -1.81
C ASP A 119 0.77 -9.38 -0.57
N GLU A 120 -0.30 -8.58 -0.68
CA GLU A 120 -0.83 -7.78 0.41
C GLU A 120 -1.24 -8.70 1.58
N PRO A 121 -0.78 -8.45 2.82
CA PRO A 121 -1.18 -9.24 3.97
C PRO A 121 -2.67 -9.09 4.27
N ASP A 122 -3.27 -10.11 4.84
CA ASP A 122 -4.64 -10.05 5.35
C ASP A 122 -4.74 -9.19 6.62
N LYS A 123 -5.98 -8.95 7.07
CA LYS A 123 -6.24 -8.11 8.24
C LYS A 123 -5.57 -8.67 9.50
N ASN A 124 -5.62 -9.98 9.71
CA ASN A 124 -5.09 -10.62 10.91
C ASN A 124 -3.56 -10.54 10.94
N THR A 125 -2.91 -10.87 9.84
CA THR A 125 -1.46 -10.71 9.68
C THR A 125 -1.04 -9.24 9.85
N THR A 126 -1.84 -8.29 9.34
CA THR A 126 -1.58 -6.86 9.53
C THR A 126 -1.66 -6.46 11.00
N LEU A 127 -2.64 -6.97 11.76
CA LEU A 127 -2.72 -6.72 13.20
C LEU A 127 -1.47 -7.24 13.93
N GLU A 128 -1.01 -8.45 13.61
CA GLU A 128 0.22 -9.01 14.17
C GLU A 128 1.46 -8.13 13.86
N ILE A 129 1.56 -7.64 12.62
CA ILE A 129 2.64 -6.72 12.21
C ILE A 129 2.58 -5.44 13.05
N LEU A 130 1.40 -4.82 13.18
CA LEU A 130 1.24 -3.57 13.94
C LEU A 130 1.51 -3.76 15.43
N HIS A 131 1.08 -4.87 16.03
CA HIS A 131 1.44 -5.19 17.42
C HIS A 131 2.96 -5.36 17.59
N GLY A 132 3.63 -5.96 16.60
CA GLY A 132 5.09 -6.05 16.59
C GLY A 132 5.81 -4.70 16.48
N LEU A 133 5.22 -3.76 15.76
CA LEU A 133 5.75 -2.40 15.55
C LEU A 133 5.37 -1.43 16.67
N LYS A 134 4.31 -1.70 17.44
CA LYS A 134 3.75 -0.84 18.49
C LYS A 134 4.83 -0.23 19.37
N LYS A 135 5.68 -1.06 19.95
CA LYS A 135 6.74 -0.62 20.86
C LYS A 135 7.68 0.42 20.25
N TYR A 136 8.05 0.23 18.96
CA TYR A 136 8.95 1.16 18.27
C TYR A 136 8.29 2.51 18.04
N TYR A 137 7.00 2.53 17.69
CA TYR A 137 6.24 3.77 17.52
C TYR A 137 5.99 4.48 18.86
N GLU A 138 5.69 3.74 19.93
CA GLU A 138 5.55 4.28 21.28
C GLU A 138 6.83 4.94 21.78
N GLU A 139 7.98 4.30 21.58
CA GLU A 139 9.29 4.83 21.95
C GLU A 139 9.66 6.08 21.13
N PHE A 140 9.40 6.06 19.82
CA PHE A 140 9.72 7.15 18.91
C PHE A 140 8.85 8.38 19.15
N HIS A 141 7.55 8.20 19.27
CA HIS A 141 6.59 9.31 19.46
C HIS A 141 6.37 9.68 20.93
N LYS A 142 6.91 8.90 21.86
CA LYS A 142 6.67 9.06 23.31
C LYS A 142 5.18 9.08 23.64
N ALA A 143 4.42 8.18 23.05
CA ALA A 143 2.97 8.05 23.19
C ALA A 143 2.60 6.61 23.50
N THR A 144 1.47 6.39 24.16
CA THR A 144 0.92 5.05 24.41
C THR A 144 -0.14 4.75 23.35
N ILE A 145 0.00 3.64 22.63
CA ILE A 145 -0.96 3.23 21.59
C ILE A 145 -1.84 2.12 22.17
N LEU A 146 -3.14 2.35 22.23
CA LEU A 146 -4.09 1.32 22.68
C LEU A 146 -4.33 0.29 21.58
N ASP A 147 -4.66 -0.94 21.99
CA ASP A 147 -4.92 -2.01 21.03
C ASP A 147 -6.15 -1.73 20.15
N GLU A 148 -7.16 -1.04 20.71
CA GLU A 148 -8.31 -0.54 19.95
C GLU A 148 -7.93 0.45 18.84
N ALA A 149 -6.86 1.23 19.00
CA ALA A 149 -6.35 2.11 17.94
C ALA A 149 -5.78 1.28 16.78
N ILE A 150 -5.06 0.20 17.07
CA ILE A 150 -4.50 -0.70 16.06
C ILE A 150 -5.62 -1.38 15.28
N GLU A 151 -6.61 -1.93 15.98
CA GLU A 151 -7.78 -2.56 15.34
C GLU A 151 -8.56 -1.56 14.48
N SER A 152 -8.76 -0.36 14.99
CA SER A 152 -9.44 0.73 14.29
C SER A 152 -8.66 1.16 13.05
N ALA A 153 -7.33 1.31 13.14
CA ALA A 153 -6.48 1.67 12.02
C ALA A 153 -6.57 0.64 10.87
N VAL A 154 -6.53 -0.66 11.19
CA VAL A 154 -6.67 -1.72 10.17
C VAL A 154 -8.07 -1.72 9.58
N LYS A 155 -9.11 -1.72 10.41
CA LYS A 155 -10.51 -1.76 9.96
C LYS A 155 -10.86 -0.57 9.06
N LEU A 156 -10.52 0.63 9.51
CA LEU A 156 -10.90 1.86 8.83
C LEU A 156 -10.06 2.10 7.57
N SER A 157 -8.76 1.81 7.59
CA SER A 157 -7.92 1.93 6.39
C SER A 157 -8.39 1.00 5.27
N VAL A 158 -8.81 -0.22 5.58
CA VAL A 158 -9.34 -1.15 4.58
C VAL A 158 -10.64 -0.63 3.98
N LYS A 159 -11.51 -0.01 4.81
CA LYS A 159 -12.82 0.47 4.39
C LYS A 159 -12.75 1.74 3.54
N TYR A 160 -11.92 2.68 3.91
CA TYR A 160 -11.92 4.04 3.35
C TYR A 160 -10.72 4.38 2.46
N GLN A 161 -9.58 3.68 2.60
CA GLN A 161 -8.39 3.91 1.79
C GLN A 161 -8.20 2.77 0.78
N THR A 162 -8.80 2.90 -0.39
CA THR A 162 -8.76 1.88 -1.45
C THR A 162 -7.55 2.02 -2.37
N ASP A 163 -6.93 3.18 -2.41
CA ASP A 163 -5.77 3.54 -3.22
C ASP A 163 -4.44 3.01 -2.66
N LYS A 164 -4.38 2.77 -1.35
CA LYS A 164 -3.20 2.24 -0.66
C LYS A 164 -3.39 0.78 -0.24
N LYS A 165 -2.28 0.09 0.02
CA LYS A 165 -2.24 -1.32 0.42
C LYS A 165 -1.87 -1.48 1.89
N LEU A 166 -2.30 -2.61 2.49
CA LEU A 166 -1.82 -3.04 3.80
C LEU A 166 -0.37 -3.56 3.67
N PRO A 167 0.48 -3.42 4.72
CA PRO A 167 0.19 -2.80 6.03
C PRO A 167 0.34 -1.28 6.02
N ASP A 168 0.96 -0.67 5.01
CA ASP A 168 1.38 0.75 4.98
C ASP A 168 0.24 1.71 5.34
N LYS A 169 -0.95 1.55 4.75
CA LYS A 169 -2.07 2.46 5.03
C LYS A 169 -2.50 2.49 6.49
N ALA A 170 -2.39 1.36 7.19
CA ALA A 170 -2.72 1.29 8.61
C ALA A 170 -1.58 1.85 9.48
N ILE A 171 -0.33 1.61 9.09
CA ILE A 171 0.86 2.20 9.70
C ILE A 171 0.82 3.72 9.59
N ASP A 172 0.57 4.25 8.39
CA ASP A 172 0.46 5.70 8.14
C ASP A 172 -0.58 6.37 9.06
N LEU A 173 -1.74 5.73 9.29
CA LEU A 173 -2.75 6.29 10.18
C LEU A 173 -2.28 6.38 11.63
N ILE A 174 -1.60 5.35 12.12
CA ILE A 174 -1.05 5.34 13.47
C ILE A 174 0.06 6.39 13.60
N ASP A 175 0.98 6.45 12.63
CA ASP A 175 2.07 7.43 12.62
C ASP A 175 1.55 8.87 12.63
N LEU A 176 0.55 9.18 11.81
CA LEU A 176 -0.07 10.50 11.75
C LEU A 176 -0.80 10.85 13.04
N ALA A 177 -1.54 9.90 13.63
CA ALA A 177 -2.20 10.11 14.91
C ALA A 177 -1.18 10.42 16.01
N CYS A 178 -0.10 9.65 16.10
CA CYS A 178 0.99 9.88 17.04
C CYS A 178 1.70 11.22 16.81
N SER A 179 2.01 11.55 15.55
CA SER A 179 2.72 12.78 15.17
C SER A 179 1.93 14.03 15.54
N ARG A 180 0.61 13.99 15.39
CA ARG A 180 -0.26 15.11 15.78
C ARG A 180 -0.23 15.41 17.27
N PHE A 181 -0.18 14.37 18.11
CA PHE A 181 -0.10 14.55 19.56
C PHE A 181 1.25 15.14 20.01
N ASN A 182 2.32 14.96 19.22
CA ASN A 182 3.58 15.64 19.48
C ASN A 182 3.50 17.16 19.37
N LEU A 183 2.50 17.69 18.65
CA LEU A 183 2.23 19.13 18.51
C LEU A 183 1.38 19.71 19.65
N LYS A 184 0.80 18.87 20.51
CA LYS A 184 0.06 19.28 21.68
C LYS A 184 0.95 19.11 22.92
N GLU A 185 0.97 20.10 23.80
CA GLU A 185 1.75 20.09 25.06
C GLU A 185 1.14 19.21 26.15
N ASP A 186 0.20 18.33 25.84
CA ASP A 186 -0.48 17.47 26.80
C ASP A 186 0.41 16.29 27.25
N ASN A 187 0.47 16.08 28.57
CA ASN A 187 1.32 15.06 29.20
C ASN A 187 0.79 13.61 29.04
N ASP A 188 -0.50 13.42 28.78
CA ASP A 188 -1.11 12.10 28.59
C ASP A 188 -1.33 11.80 27.09
N ARG A 189 -0.25 11.31 26.44
CA ARG A 189 -0.25 10.98 25.02
C ARG A 189 -0.77 9.55 24.81
N VAL A 190 -2.08 9.38 24.90
CA VAL A 190 -2.75 8.10 24.65
C VAL A 190 -3.47 8.17 23.30
N ILE A 191 -3.17 7.22 22.43
CA ILE A 191 -3.77 7.10 21.11
C ILE A 191 -4.81 5.97 21.15
N GLY A 192 -6.07 6.33 21.03
CA GLY A 192 -7.21 5.43 20.96
C GLY A 192 -7.86 5.39 19.57
N ALA A 193 -9.03 4.80 19.50
CA ALA A 193 -9.80 4.67 18.25
C ALA A 193 -10.25 6.04 17.71
N ASP A 194 -10.56 6.99 18.60
CA ASP A 194 -11.06 8.32 18.23
C ASP A 194 -9.99 9.15 17.50
N GLU A 195 -8.73 9.02 17.91
CA GLU A 195 -7.62 9.69 17.27
C GLU A 195 -7.41 9.17 15.84
N ILE A 196 -7.52 7.87 15.66
CA ILE A 196 -7.42 7.24 14.34
C ILE A 196 -8.57 7.69 13.43
N GLN A 197 -9.80 7.71 13.94
CA GLN A 197 -10.98 8.18 13.21
C GLN A 197 -10.82 9.63 12.78
N PHE A 198 -10.31 10.48 13.66
CA PHE A 198 -10.09 11.88 13.37
C PHE A 198 -9.03 12.09 12.26
N GLU A 199 -7.90 11.37 12.30
CA GLU A 199 -6.89 11.49 11.24
C GLU A 199 -7.41 10.95 9.91
N LEU A 200 -8.16 9.86 9.93
CA LEU A 200 -8.79 9.34 8.72
C LEU A 200 -9.79 10.35 8.13
N SER A 201 -10.60 11.00 8.99
CA SER A 201 -11.60 11.98 8.55
C SER A 201 -10.99 13.12 7.73
N LYS A 202 -9.80 13.57 8.11
CA LYS A 202 -9.04 14.58 7.37
C LYS A 202 -8.56 14.08 6.02
N GLN A 203 -8.04 12.84 5.96
CA GLN A 203 -7.53 12.26 4.72
C GLN A 203 -8.65 12.02 3.70
N VAL A 204 -9.78 11.49 4.16
CA VAL A 204 -10.92 11.15 3.31
C VAL A 204 -11.85 12.35 3.10
N LYS A 205 -11.61 13.48 3.82
CA LYS A 205 -12.46 14.68 3.80
C LYS A 205 -13.92 14.38 4.17
N MET A 206 -14.14 13.50 5.14
CA MET A 206 -15.45 13.12 5.66
C MET A 206 -15.58 13.54 7.13
N PRO A 207 -16.77 13.94 7.60
CA PRO A 207 -17.00 14.23 9.03
C PRO A 207 -16.72 13.00 9.89
N VAL A 208 -16.17 13.24 11.10
CA VAL A 208 -15.83 12.15 12.06
C VAL A 208 -17.07 11.36 12.45
N GLU A 209 -18.21 12.04 12.60
CA GLU A 209 -19.50 11.42 12.94
C GLU A 209 -19.89 10.32 11.93
N ASN A 210 -19.58 10.51 10.65
CA ASN A 210 -19.86 9.51 9.61
C ASN A 210 -18.90 8.31 9.65
N ILE A 211 -17.73 8.47 10.26
CA ILE A 211 -16.73 7.40 10.43
C ILE A 211 -16.99 6.62 11.73
N ALA A 212 -17.33 7.34 12.81
CA ALA A 212 -17.53 6.77 14.14
C ALA A 212 -18.91 6.11 14.31
N GLU A 213 -19.95 6.66 13.68
CA GLU A 213 -21.30 6.20 13.90
C GLU A 213 -21.82 5.15 12.91
N LYS A 214 -22.16 4.03 13.51
CA LYS A 214 -23.41 3.29 13.27
C LYS A 214 -23.57 2.66 11.89
N GLU A 215 -22.76 1.65 11.61
CA GLU A 215 -23.08 0.72 10.53
C GLU A 215 -24.51 0.12 10.67
N SER A 216 -24.99 -0.10 11.88
CA SER A 216 -26.30 -0.73 12.11
C SER A 216 -27.47 0.24 12.16
N SER A 217 -27.30 1.45 12.71
CA SER A 217 -28.42 2.38 12.91
C SER A 217 -28.74 3.20 11.66
N ASN A 218 -27.74 3.62 10.88
CA ASN A 218 -27.95 4.36 9.65
C ASN A 218 -28.60 3.48 8.57
N LEU A 219 -28.23 2.20 8.51
CA LEU A 219 -28.81 1.26 7.57
C LEU A 219 -30.27 0.90 7.90
N ALA A 220 -30.59 0.72 9.18
CA ALA A 220 -31.97 0.48 9.60
C ALA A 220 -32.90 1.66 9.24
N ASN A 221 -32.35 2.88 9.23
CA ASN A 221 -33.10 4.09 8.91
C ASN A 221 -32.90 4.58 7.47
N LEU A 222 -32.07 3.92 6.64
CA LEU A 222 -31.71 4.36 5.29
C LEU A 222 -32.94 4.63 4.42
N SER A 223 -33.91 3.68 4.39
CA SER A 223 -35.13 3.85 3.65
C SER A 223 -35.95 5.04 4.11
N LYS A 224 -36.07 5.23 5.43
CA LYS A 224 -36.81 6.35 6.03
C LYS A 224 -36.17 7.69 5.72
N ASN A 225 -34.85 7.77 5.84
CA ASN A 225 -34.12 9.00 5.60
C ASN A 225 -34.17 9.40 4.12
N MET A 226 -34.00 8.45 3.20
CA MET A 226 -34.13 8.70 1.77
C MET A 226 -35.53 9.14 1.36
N ASN A 227 -36.58 8.52 1.90
CA ASN A 227 -37.97 8.90 1.63
C ASN A 227 -38.35 10.27 2.22
N ALA A 228 -37.64 10.74 3.24
CA ALA A 228 -37.84 12.07 3.79
C ALA A 228 -37.31 13.18 2.86
N THR A 229 -36.37 12.85 1.97
CA THR A 229 -35.69 13.83 1.09
C THR A 229 -36.12 13.68 -0.37
N VAL A 230 -36.37 12.45 -0.83
CA VAL A 230 -36.78 12.15 -2.21
C VAL A 230 -38.22 11.67 -2.21
N PHE A 231 -39.11 12.51 -2.69
CA PHE A 231 -40.56 12.24 -2.70
C PHE A 231 -41.01 11.53 -3.95
N GLY A 232 -41.99 10.61 -3.81
CA GLY A 232 -42.63 9.95 -4.94
C GLY A 232 -41.80 8.85 -5.61
N GLN A 233 -40.71 8.39 -4.97
CA GLN A 233 -39.83 7.34 -5.50
C GLN A 233 -39.66 6.18 -4.52
N GLU A 234 -40.67 5.90 -3.69
CA GLU A 234 -40.62 4.93 -2.59
C GLU A 234 -40.21 3.54 -3.08
N LYS A 235 -40.76 3.13 -4.25
CA LYS A 235 -40.48 1.82 -4.85
C LYS A 235 -39.04 1.70 -5.35
N ALA A 236 -38.50 2.75 -5.92
CA ALA A 236 -37.10 2.78 -6.36
C ALA A 236 -36.15 2.75 -5.18
N ILE A 237 -36.45 3.55 -4.14
CA ILE A 237 -35.69 3.63 -2.90
C ILE A 237 -35.69 2.26 -2.20
N SER A 238 -36.84 1.61 -2.00
CA SER A 238 -36.88 0.30 -1.35
C SER A 238 -36.04 -0.75 -2.10
N THR A 239 -36.13 -0.76 -3.44
CA THR A 239 -35.35 -1.71 -4.25
C THR A 239 -33.83 -1.51 -4.09
N VAL A 240 -33.37 -0.27 -4.05
CA VAL A 240 -31.94 0.05 -3.85
C VAL A 240 -31.50 -0.31 -2.43
N VAL A 241 -32.30 0.08 -1.42
CA VAL A 241 -31.99 -0.18 -0.01
C VAL A 241 -31.93 -1.68 0.27
N ASP A 242 -32.87 -2.47 -0.23
CA ASP A 242 -32.87 -3.93 -0.07
C ASP A 242 -31.60 -4.57 -0.64
N LYS A 243 -31.15 -4.11 -1.81
CA LYS A 243 -29.88 -4.61 -2.41
C LYS A 243 -28.66 -4.24 -1.58
N ILE A 244 -28.64 -3.05 -0.99
CA ILE A 244 -27.55 -2.61 -0.13
C ILE A 244 -27.54 -3.42 1.16
N LEU A 245 -28.70 -3.62 1.79
CA LEU A 245 -28.82 -4.43 3.02
C LEU A 245 -28.35 -5.87 2.80
N VAL A 246 -28.73 -6.50 1.69
CA VAL A 246 -28.28 -7.85 1.32
C VAL A 246 -26.76 -7.89 1.12
N ALA A 247 -26.20 -6.88 0.46
CA ALA A 247 -24.76 -6.81 0.24
C ALA A 247 -23.97 -6.64 1.55
N GLN A 248 -24.50 -5.88 2.50
CA GLN A 248 -23.86 -5.64 3.80
C GLN A 248 -24.09 -6.78 4.80
N ALA A 249 -25.12 -7.58 4.64
CA ALA A 249 -25.34 -8.80 5.44
C ALA A 249 -24.29 -9.92 5.17
N GLY A 250 -23.22 -9.62 4.42
CA GLY A 250 -22.15 -10.58 4.14
C GLY A 250 -22.47 -11.60 3.03
N LEU A 251 -23.60 -11.46 2.34
CA LEU A 251 -24.00 -12.32 1.24
C LEU A 251 -23.34 -11.93 -0.10
N LYS A 252 -22.34 -11.05 -0.03
CA LYS A 252 -21.56 -10.54 -1.16
C LYS A 252 -20.18 -11.21 -1.23
N ARG A 253 -19.65 -11.43 -2.43
CA ARG A 253 -18.24 -11.82 -2.63
C ARG A 253 -17.32 -10.61 -2.41
N ASP A 254 -16.22 -10.80 -1.67
CA ASP A 254 -15.35 -9.72 -1.16
C ASP A 254 -14.81 -8.75 -2.23
N ASN A 255 -14.69 -9.16 -3.48
CA ASN A 255 -14.13 -8.33 -4.56
C ASN A 255 -15.17 -7.78 -5.56
N LYS A 256 -16.45 -7.71 -5.19
CA LYS A 256 -17.48 -7.14 -6.08
C LYS A 256 -18.05 -5.84 -5.52
N PRO A 257 -18.46 -4.88 -6.38
CA PRO A 257 -19.18 -3.69 -5.95
C PRO A 257 -20.47 -4.06 -5.22
N ILE A 258 -20.96 -3.18 -4.36
CA ILE A 258 -22.22 -3.36 -3.60
C ILE A 258 -23.39 -3.60 -4.57
N GLY A 259 -23.39 -2.90 -5.70
CA GLY A 259 -24.37 -3.06 -6.76
C GLY A 259 -24.08 -2.10 -7.91
N SER A 260 -24.63 -2.43 -9.08
CA SER A 260 -24.69 -1.52 -10.22
C SER A 260 -26.16 -1.22 -10.49
N PHE A 261 -26.53 0.06 -10.43
CA PHE A 261 -27.91 0.50 -10.57
C PHE A 261 -28.07 1.41 -11.79
N VAL A 262 -29.14 1.21 -12.54
CA VAL A 262 -29.52 2.10 -13.64
C VAL A 262 -30.88 2.72 -13.30
N PHE A 263 -30.89 4.04 -13.06
CA PHE A 263 -32.13 4.77 -12.85
C PHE A 263 -32.68 5.25 -14.21
N MET A 264 -33.84 4.74 -14.59
CA MET A 264 -34.51 5.10 -15.84
C MET A 264 -35.82 5.84 -15.55
N GLY A 265 -36.08 6.91 -16.28
CA GLY A 265 -37.31 7.71 -16.14
C GLY A 265 -37.19 9.06 -16.83
N PRO A 266 -38.30 9.85 -16.92
CA PRO A 266 -38.33 11.19 -17.53
C PRO A 266 -37.31 12.14 -16.88
N THR A 267 -36.99 13.21 -17.57
CA THR A 267 -36.15 14.30 -17.05
C THR A 267 -36.85 14.97 -15.87
N GLY A 268 -36.11 15.28 -14.80
CA GLY A 268 -36.66 16.00 -13.63
C GLY A 268 -37.35 15.12 -12.58
N CYS A 269 -37.41 13.78 -12.75
CA CYS A 269 -38.10 12.89 -11.80
C CYS A 269 -37.24 12.46 -10.57
N GLY A 270 -36.12 13.10 -10.28
CA GLY A 270 -35.33 12.86 -9.07
C GLY A 270 -34.25 11.77 -9.18
N LYS A 271 -33.90 11.28 -10.38
CA LYS A 271 -32.86 10.24 -10.56
C LYS A 271 -31.50 10.62 -9.95
N THR A 272 -31.03 11.81 -10.27
CA THR A 272 -29.75 12.32 -9.76
C THR A 272 -29.83 12.60 -8.27
N GLU A 273 -30.96 13.09 -7.79
CA GLU A 273 -31.17 13.37 -6.37
C GLU A 273 -31.18 12.08 -5.55
N THR A 274 -31.81 11.01 -6.06
CA THR A 274 -31.75 9.68 -5.43
C THR A 274 -30.30 9.19 -5.28
N ALA A 275 -29.47 9.38 -6.32
CA ALA A 275 -28.05 8.98 -6.24
C ALA A 275 -27.25 9.83 -5.24
N LYS A 276 -27.50 11.15 -5.20
CA LYS A 276 -26.86 12.06 -4.23
C LYS A 276 -27.22 11.70 -2.80
N GLN A 277 -28.51 11.55 -2.53
CA GLN A 277 -29.00 11.21 -1.21
C GLN A 277 -28.52 9.83 -0.76
N LEU A 278 -28.44 8.87 -1.66
CA LEU A 278 -27.86 7.58 -1.36
C LEU A 278 -26.38 7.69 -0.96
N ALA A 279 -25.58 8.45 -1.71
CA ALA A 279 -24.17 8.66 -1.40
C ALA A 279 -24.00 9.37 -0.02
N GLU A 280 -24.80 10.38 0.27
CA GLU A 280 -24.80 11.12 1.52
C GLU A 280 -25.16 10.22 2.70
N GLN A 281 -26.24 9.42 2.60
CA GLN A 281 -26.67 8.51 3.65
C GLN A 281 -25.70 7.34 3.89
N LEU A 282 -24.97 6.91 2.85
CA LEU A 282 -23.92 5.90 2.97
C LEU A 282 -22.56 6.49 3.42
N GLY A 283 -22.47 7.82 3.50
CA GLY A 283 -21.23 8.50 3.84
C GLY A 283 -20.12 8.33 2.80
N VAL A 284 -20.47 8.22 1.50
CA VAL A 284 -19.50 8.08 0.41
C VAL A 284 -19.56 9.29 -0.51
N GLN A 285 -18.42 9.66 -1.09
CA GLN A 285 -18.37 10.79 -2.02
C GLN A 285 -18.99 10.39 -3.37
N LEU A 286 -19.90 11.20 -3.88
CA LEU A 286 -20.38 11.10 -5.26
C LEU A 286 -19.33 11.79 -6.17
N VAL A 287 -18.79 11.04 -7.10
CA VAL A 287 -17.81 11.52 -8.09
C VAL A 287 -18.47 11.69 -9.44
#